data_a510b3623cc894d6383f43d374793b46
#
_entry.id   a510b3623cc894d6383f43d374793b46
#
_cell.length_a   1.000
_cell.length_b   1.000
_cell.length_c   1.000
_cell.angle_alpha   90.00
_cell.angle_beta   90.00
_cell.angle_gamma   90.00
#
_symmetry.space_group_name_H-M   'P 1'
#
loop_
_entity.id
_entity.type
_entity.pdbx_description
1 polymer ?
#
loop_
_entity_poly.entity_id
_entity_poly.type
_entity_poly.pdbx_seq_one_letter_code
_entity_poly.pdbx_strand_id
1 'polypeptide(L)'
;MSEIEQLYQSRHLAFSASLFTQDYDLKYHRLEWEVDPAIHHISGKITSYFEPIQENFKQITFDLAKNMTVNAITFHDTLVSFVQADEDRLQIDLPRVIDQGVLDSISVEYEGSPMTSDFGSFVTSTHNDVPVLWTLSEPYGAKSWWPCKQDLTDKIDSVDIKVTTPRQYRVGSNGLLVDEIEIANGKTTYHWRHRYPIPAYLISLAVTNYVEFSDYVYLENGDSILILNYVYPESFEVAQSLLKSTIVQMELFCELVGMYPFAREKYGHAQFGFFGGMEHQTMSSMGFFFPQLQAHELAHQWFGDKVTCASWQDIWLNEGFATYLEALTLEFLSANPEEWINWKDFTMQLVTNEPGGSTWVDDTTDVARIFNYRLTYQKGAIILHMLRWILGDDQFFQALRNYLEDPHLAYGYATTTDLQQHFETVGGIDLKEFFADWYYGQGYPSYTIRFSTHTNAITISIEQVTSHNNVDFFEMPLPIRVMGQMQDTLLRLDHTFSGQTFEIDLDFTPSSIEFDPQRWILSRSNSVEQIVTHTQDLSRVESAVKVVPNPAKDIIQILFENAESFKAIRSIAIMDLNGKVIDRTKDIHRKVSYDVSSWPSGEYLIAFQYEYGHFTKPIIIQ
;
A
#
# COMPACT_ATOMS: atom_id res chain seq x y z
N MET A 1 -11.32 7.69 -5.39
CA MET A 1 -12.31 6.61 -5.56
C MET A 1 -12.85 6.10 -4.25
N SER A 2 -12.05 5.80 -3.36
CA SER A 2 -12.36 5.21 -2.04
C SER A 2 -12.94 6.15 -0.98
N GLU A 3 -12.88 7.48 -1.10
CA GLU A 3 -13.71 8.36 -0.25
C GLU A 3 -15.21 8.07 -0.40
N ILE A 4 -15.61 7.57 -1.54
CA ILE A 4 -17.01 7.22 -1.82
C ILE A 4 -17.30 5.80 -1.31
N GLU A 5 -16.35 4.89 -1.38
CA GLU A 5 -16.43 3.58 -0.72
C GLU A 5 -16.55 3.74 0.80
N GLN A 6 -15.80 4.65 1.42
CA GLN A 6 -15.94 4.98 2.86
C GLN A 6 -17.32 5.52 3.25
N LEU A 7 -17.98 6.30 2.42
CA LEU A 7 -19.31 6.86 2.72
C LEU A 7 -20.40 5.77 2.82
N TYR A 8 -20.21 4.61 2.19
CA TYR A 8 -21.10 3.46 2.28
C TYR A 8 -20.76 2.49 3.42
N GLN A 9 -19.56 2.56 3.99
CA GLN A 9 -19.06 1.64 5.03
C GLN A 9 -19.56 1.93 6.46
N SER A 10 -20.34 2.96 6.72
CA SER A 10 -20.61 3.47 8.07
C SER A 10 -21.75 2.78 8.84
N ARG A 11 -22.23 1.60 8.43
CA ARG A 11 -23.30 0.88 9.16
C ARG A 11 -22.86 -0.52 9.55
N HIS A 12 -22.70 -0.71 10.86
CA HIS A 12 -22.17 -1.90 11.51
C HIS A 12 -23.06 -3.13 11.38
N LEU A 13 -22.54 -4.19 10.75
CA LEU A 13 -22.94 -5.57 11.03
C LEU A 13 -21.69 -6.30 11.54
N ALA A 14 -21.75 -6.82 12.77
CA ALA A 14 -20.67 -7.61 13.32
C ALA A 14 -20.60 -8.98 12.65
N PHE A 15 -19.55 -9.25 11.90
CA PHE A 15 -19.27 -10.55 11.30
C PHE A 15 -17.99 -11.14 11.90
N SER A 16 -17.96 -12.46 12.09
CA SER A 16 -16.75 -13.20 12.46
C SER A 16 -16.54 -14.37 11.51
N ALA A 17 -15.27 -14.68 11.21
CA ALA A 17 -14.93 -15.90 10.50
C ALA A 17 -15.42 -17.13 11.28
N SER A 18 -15.99 -18.14 10.59
CA SER A 18 -16.47 -19.36 11.22
C SER A 18 -15.29 -20.25 11.61
N LEU A 19 -15.12 -20.48 12.90
CA LEU A 19 -14.11 -21.43 13.42
C LEU A 19 -14.56 -22.91 13.28
N PHE A 20 -15.77 -23.16 12.76
CA PHE A 20 -16.43 -24.48 12.78
C PHE A 20 -16.29 -25.26 11.47
N THR A 21 -15.54 -24.73 10.51
CA THR A 21 -15.42 -25.31 9.16
C THR A 21 -13.99 -25.78 8.85
N GLN A 22 -13.11 -25.87 9.86
CA GLN A 22 -11.69 -26.19 9.68
C GLN A 22 -11.36 -27.68 9.70
N ASP A 23 -12.35 -28.56 9.65
CA ASP A 23 -12.20 -30.01 9.78
C ASP A 23 -12.33 -30.77 8.46
N TYR A 24 -12.52 -30.04 7.35
CA TYR A 24 -12.56 -30.58 5.99
C TYR A 24 -11.98 -29.59 4.99
N ASP A 25 -11.56 -30.10 3.84
CA ASP A 25 -11.00 -29.39 2.69
C ASP A 25 -11.98 -29.48 1.52
N LEU A 26 -12.33 -28.32 0.91
CA LEU A 26 -13.26 -28.23 -0.22
C LEU A 26 -12.54 -28.42 -1.55
N LYS A 27 -12.93 -29.45 -2.28
CA LYS A 27 -12.33 -29.78 -3.57
C LYS A 27 -13.09 -29.21 -4.77
N TYR A 28 -14.41 -29.25 -4.72
CA TYR A 28 -15.20 -28.83 -5.85
C TYR A 28 -16.60 -28.43 -5.44
N HIS A 29 -17.13 -27.38 -6.07
CA HIS A 29 -18.55 -27.05 -6.01
C HIS A 29 -19.20 -27.13 -7.38
N ARG A 30 -20.42 -27.71 -7.42
CA ARG A 30 -21.39 -27.47 -8.48
C ARG A 30 -22.49 -26.60 -7.91
N LEU A 31 -22.54 -25.35 -8.40
CA LEU A 31 -23.43 -24.29 -7.98
C LEU A 31 -24.55 -24.17 -9.03
N GLU A 32 -25.74 -24.59 -8.71
CA GLU A 32 -26.88 -24.57 -9.62
C GLU A 32 -27.91 -23.60 -9.06
N TRP A 33 -28.11 -22.45 -9.70
CA TRP A 33 -28.97 -21.37 -9.25
C TRP A 33 -30.06 -21.05 -10.26
N GLU A 34 -31.23 -20.68 -9.76
CA GLU A 34 -32.30 -20.06 -10.53
C GLU A 34 -32.61 -18.69 -9.94
N VAL A 35 -32.50 -17.64 -10.79
CA VAL A 35 -32.68 -16.24 -10.42
C VAL A 35 -33.44 -15.48 -11.48
N ASP A 36 -34.19 -14.46 -11.05
CA ASP A 36 -34.75 -13.43 -11.92
C ASP A 36 -34.33 -12.07 -11.37
N PRO A 37 -33.58 -11.22 -12.11
CA PRO A 37 -33.13 -9.93 -11.61
C PRO A 37 -34.29 -8.98 -11.24
N ALA A 38 -35.51 -9.24 -11.68
CA ALA A 38 -36.68 -8.48 -11.26
C ALA A 38 -37.25 -8.91 -9.89
N ILE A 39 -36.72 -10.00 -9.32
CA ILE A 39 -37.26 -10.59 -8.08
C ILE A 39 -36.10 -10.80 -7.09
N HIS A 40 -36.17 -10.18 -5.91
CA HIS A 40 -35.14 -10.35 -4.87
C HIS A 40 -35.28 -11.71 -4.20
N HIS A 41 -34.88 -12.75 -4.93
CA HIS A 41 -35.00 -14.17 -4.51
C HIS A 41 -33.97 -15.02 -5.28
N ILE A 42 -33.47 -16.04 -4.61
CA ILE A 42 -32.64 -17.10 -5.20
C ILE A 42 -33.14 -18.46 -4.75
N SER A 43 -33.16 -19.43 -5.65
CA SER A 43 -33.24 -20.85 -5.31
C SER A 43 -32.07 -21.60 -5.92
N GLY A 44 -31.59 -22.64 -5.25
CA GLY A 44 -30.43 -23.35 -5.77
C GLY A 44 -30.20 -24.71 -5.15
N LYS A 45 -29.29 -25.43 -5.81
CA LYS A 45 -28.74 -26.69 -5.34
C LYS A 45 -27.23 -26.62 -5.40
N ILE A 46 -26.58 -26.69 -4.25
CA ILE A 46 -25.14 -26.71 -4.12
C ILE A 46 -24.66 -28.13 -3.84
N THR A 47 -23.85 -28.69 -4.73
CA THR A 47 -23.20 -29.99 -4.49
C THR A 47 -21.73 -29.72 -4.18
N SER A 48 -21.31 -30.04 -2.95
CA SER A 48 -19.97 -29.84 -2.43
C SER A 48 -19.23 -31.17 -2.35
N TYR A 49 -18.06 -31.24 -2.95
CA TYR A 49 -17.11 -32.33 -2.78
C TYR A 49 -16.03 -31.90 -1.79
N PHE A 50 -15.78 -32.74 -0.81
CA PHE A 50 -14.90 -32.43 0.30
C PHE A 50 -14.08 -33.64 0.75
N GLU A 51 -12.93 -33.38 1.38
CA GLU A 51 -12.09 -34.38 2.04
C GLU A 51 -11.96 -34.03 3.52
N PRO A 52 -12.35 -34.94 4.46
CA PRO A 52 -12.07 -34.73 5.89
C PRO A 52 -10.57 -34.57 6.17
N ILE A 53 -10.21 -33.58 6.99
CA ILE A 53 -8.83 -33.38 7.46
C ILE A 53 -8.56 -34.19 8.73
N GLN A 54 -9.59 -34.59 9.45
CA GLN A 54 -9.48 -35.33 10.71
C GLN A 54 -10.17 -36.70 10.64
N GLU A 55 -9.77 -37.60 11.56
CA GLU A 55 -10.39 -38.92 11.71
C GLU A 55 -11.81 -38.82 12.30
N ASN A 56 -12.63 -39.86 12.04
CA ASN A 56 -13.98 -40.00 12.56
C ASN A 56 -14.94 -38.85 12.16
N PHE A 57 -14.78 -38.28 10.99
CA PHE A 57 -15.60 -37.19 10.48
C PHE A 57 -17.04 -37.67 10.25
N LYS A 58 -17.99 -37.06 10.95
CA LYS A 58 -19.42 -37.48 10.96
C LYS A 58 -20.39 -36.30 10.83
N GLN A 59 -19.91 -35.10 10.89
CA GLN A 59 -20.72 -33.89 10.75
C GLN A 59 -19.96 -32.90 9.86
N ILE A 60 -20.65 -32.27 8.92
CA ILE A 60 -20.12 -31.16 8.11
C ILE A 60 -20.90 -29.89 8.40
N THR A 61 -20.26 -28.76 8.47
CA THR A 61 -20.87 -27.46 8.72
C THR A 61 -20.58 -26.52 7.56
N PHE A 62 -21.60 -25.81 7.08
CA PHE A 62 -21.49 -24.69 6.14
C PHE A 62 -21.99 -23.41 6.80
N ASP A 63 -21.50 -22.27 6.30
CA ASP A 63 -22.04 -20.96 6.63
C ASP A 63 -23.25 -20.67 5.74
N LEU A 64 -24.41 -20.35 6.32
CA LEU A 64 -25.64 -19.98 5.62
C LEU A 64 -26.52 -19.12 6.51
N ALA A 65 -26.89 -17.94 6.04
CA ALA A 65 -27.74 -17.03 6.78
C ALA A 65 -29.14 -17.64 7.09
N LYS A 66 -29.64 -17.37 8.29
CA LYS A 66 -30.91 -17.96 8.81
C LYS A 66 -32.17 -17.64 8.01
N ASN A 67 -32.16 -16.54 7.25
CA ASN A 67 -33.28 -16.15 6.38
C ASN A 67 -33.37 -16.99 5.10
N MET A 68 -32.35 -17.81 4.83
CA MET A 68 -32.36 -18.79 3.74
C MET A 68 -32.99 -20.10 4.24
N THR A 69 -33.93 -20.62 3.50
CA THR A 69 -34.63 -21.86 3.85
C THR A 69 -33.96 -23.05 3.19
N VAL A 70 -33.52 -24.02 3.97
CA VAL A 70 -33.00 -25.29 3.45
C VAL A 70 -34.17 -26.25 3.24
N ASN A 71 -34.41 -26.64 1.98
CA ASN A 71 -35.52 -27.52 1.58
C ASN A 71 -35.18 -28.99 1.75
N ALA A 72 -33.97 -29.38 1.38
CA ALA A 72 -33.50 -30.77 1.49
C ALA A 72 -31.98 -30.83 1.51
N ILE A 73 -31.41 -31.78 2.21
CA ILE A 73 -29.99 -32.15 2.12
C ILE A 73 -29.91 -33.63 1.79
N THR A 74 -29.13 -33.95 0.76
CA THR A 74 -28.87 -35.31 0.33
C THR A 74 -27.40 -35.67 0.41
N PHE A 75 -27.10 -36.75 1.09
CA PHE A 75 -25.81 -37.43 1.02
C PHE A 75 -25.95 -38.56 0.01
N HIS A 76 -25.32 -38.42 -1.15
CA HIS A 76 -25.63 -39.18 -2.35
C HIS A 76 -27.15 -39.04 -2.65
N ASP A 77 -27.90 -40.08 -2.73
CA ASP A 77 -29.37 -40.06 -2.98
C ASP A 77 -30.22 -40.19 -1.69
N THR A 78 -29.59 -40.11 -0.50
CA THR A 78 -30.25 -40.29 0.78
C THR A 78 -30.44 -38.96 1.51
N LEU A 79 -31.68 -38.67 1.92
CA LEU A 79 -31.97 -37.50 2.77
C LEU A 79 -31.28 -37.65 4.13
N VAL A 80 -30.63 -36.57 4.59
CA VAL A 80 -29.95 -36.51 5.88
C VAL A 80 -30.52 -35.40 6.76
N SER A 81 -30.36 -35.56 8.08
CA SER A 81 -30.80 -34.58 9.06
C SER A 81 -29.80 -33.40 9.11
N PHE A 82 -30.34 -32.21 9.37
CA PHE A 82 -29.58 -31.00 9.54
C PHE A 82 -30.20 -30.07 10.57
N VAL A 83 -29.42 -29.10 11.03
CA VAL A 83 -29.86 -28.02 11.91
C VAL A 83 -29.32 -26.70 11.37
N GLN A 84 -30.19 -25.71 11.12
CA GLN A 84 -29.77 -24.32 11.00
C GLN A 84 -29.57 -23.74 12.40
N ALA A 85 -28.33 -23.77 12.87
CA ALA A 85 -27.95 -23.32 14.19
C ALA A 85 -27.84 -21.78 14.27
N ASP A 86 -27.58 -21.27 15.47
CA ASP A 86 -27.21 -19.85 15.66
C ASP A 86 -25.89 -19.50 14.92
N GLU A 87 -25.66 -18.21 14.72
CA GLU A 87 -24.48 -17.70 14.02
C GLU A 87 -24.36 -18.10 12.54
N ASP A 88 -25.52 -18.23 11.86
CA ASP A 88 -25.62 -18.59 10.43
C ASP A 88 -24.90 -19.89 10.07
N ARG A 89 -25.02 -20.92 10.91
CA ARG A 89 -24.42 -22.24 10.70
C ARG A 89 -25.43 -23.26 10.23
N LEU A 90 -25.11 -23.98 9.15
CA LEU A 90 -25.84 -25.14 8.68
C LEU A 90 -25.04 -26.40 9.05
N GLN A 91 -25.45 -27.08 10.11
CA GLN A 91 -24.83 -28.32 10.60
C GLN A 91 -25.57 -29.55 10.04
N ILE A 92 -24.83 -30.48 9.46
CA ILE A 92 -25.35 -31.62 8.74
C ILE A 92 -24.74 -32.90 9.29
N ASP A 93 -25.57 -33.80 9.82
CA ASP A 93 -25.14 -35.10 10.30
C ASP A 93 -25.00 -36.09 9.14
N LEU A 94 -23.80 -36.64 8.97
CA LEU A 94 -23.53 -37.62 7.92
C LEU A 94 -24.05 -39.00 8.35
N PRO A 95 -24.59 -39.81 7.42
CA PRO A 95 -25.18 -41.12 7.76
C PRO A 95 -24.11 -42.15 8.15
N ARG A 96 -22.84 -41.89 7.87
CA ARG A 96 -21.69 -42.73 8.22
C ARG A 96 -20.47 -41.86 8.57
N VAL A 97 -19.54 -42.45 9.25
CA VAL A 97 -18.21 -41.86 9.40
C VAL A 97 -17.49 -41.88 8.05
N ILE A 98 -16.80 -40.79 7.71
CA ILE A 98 -15.89 -40.70 6.56
C ILE A 98 -14.47 -40.65 7.09
N ASP A 99 -13.60 -41.49 6.54
CA ASP A 99 -12.19 -41.52 6.93
C ASP A 99 -11.44 -40.29 6.41
N GLN A 100 -10.40 -39.88 7.12
CA GLN A 100 -9.54 -38.77 6.73
C GLN A 100 -8.98 -38.95 5.30
N GLY A 101 -9.02 -37.89 4.48
CA GLY A 101 -8.53 -37.86 3.10
C GLY A 101 -9.39 -38.64 2.09
N VAL A 102 -10.60 -39.08 2.48
CA VAL A 102 -11.51 -39.76 1.57
C VAL A 102 -12.49 -38.75 0.97
N LEU A 103 -12.38 -38.56 -0.34
CA LEU A 103 -13.28 -37.67 -1.09
C LEU A 103 -14.73 -38.16 -1.03
N ASP A 104 -15.64 -37.28 -0.62
CA ASP A 104 -17.06 -37.54 -0.62
C ASP A 104 -17.87 -36.29 -1.03
N SER A 105 -19.19 -36.37 -1.10
CA SER A 105 -20.01 -35.27 -1.56
C SER A 105 -21.35 -35.17 -0.86
N ILE A 106 -21.87 -33.94 -0.75
CA ILE A 106 -23.18 -33.62 -0.17
C ILE A 106 -23.85 -32.54 -1.02
N SER A 107 -25.17 -32.59 -1.12
CA SER A 107 -25.97 -31.59 -1.84
C SER A 107 -26.96 -30.92 -0.90
N VAL A 108 -27.00 -29.58 -0.96
CA VAL A 108 -27.93 -28.71 -0.23
C VAL A 108 -28.88 -28.05 -1.21
N GLU A 109 -30.18 -28.29 -1.08
CA GLU A 109 -31.24 -27.57 -1.81
C GLU A 109 -31.86 -26.52 -0.91
N TYR A 110 -31.87 -25.27 -1.38
CA TYR A 110 -32.29 -24.13 -0.58
C TYR A 110 -32.94 -23.04 -1.43
N GLU A 111 -33.64 -22.13 -0.77
CA GLU A 111 -34.18 -20.93 -1.39
C GLU A 111 -34.36 -19.81 -0.36
N GLY A 112 -34.57 -18.60 -0.84
CA GLY A 112 -34.90 -17.47 0.02
C GLY A 112 -34.66 -16.12 -0.63
N SER A 113 -34.91 -15.07 0.16
CA SER A 113 -34.57 -13.70 -0.19
C SER A 113 -33.34 -13.30 0.61
N PRO A 114 -32.16 -13.22 0.00
CA PRO A 114 -30.91 -12.87 0.68
C PRO A 114 -31.01 -11.55 1.42
N MET A 115 -30.32 -11.42 2.56
CA MET A 115 -30.17 -10.11 3.20
C MET A 115 -29.20 -9.27 2.38
N THR A 116 -29.58 -8.03 2.13
CA THR A 116 -28.68 -7.05 1.55
C THR A 116 -27.87 -6.43 2.69
N SER A 117 -26.56 -6.51 2.65
CA SER A 117 -25.67 -5.73 3.50
C SER A 117 -25.38 -4.37 2.86
N ASP A 118 -24.83 -3.45 3.62
CA ASP A 118 -24.41 -2.15 3.07
C ASP A 118 -23.31 -2.29 2.00
N PHE A 119 -22.56 -3.39 2.02
CA PHE A 119 -21.57 -3.77 1.00
C PHE A 119 -22.17 -4.46 -0.24
N GLY A 120 -23.38 -4.95 -0.15
CA GLY A 120 -24.09 -5.60 -1.26
C GLY A 120 -24.53 -7.02 -0.95
N SER A 121 -23.65 -7.99 -0.83
CA SER A 121 -23.86 -9.43 -0.80
C SER A 121 -24.65 -9.93 -2.03
N PHE A 122 -25.97 -9.75 -2.08
CA PHE A 122 -26.84 -10.07 -3.20
C PHE A 122 -27.81 -8.91 -3.40
N VAL A 123 -27.69 -8.23 -4.52
CA VAL A 123 -28.42 -6.99 -4.79
C VAL A 123 -29.27 -7.11 -6.04
N THR A 124 -30.54 -6.72 -5.94
CA THR A 124 -31.42 -6.47 -7.08
C THR A 124 -31.73 -4.99 -7.17
N SER A 125 -31.55 -4.43 -8.35
CA SER A 125 -31.80 -3.00 -8.62
C SER A 125 -32.21 -2.82 -10.09
N THR A 126 -32.10 -1.61 -10.61
CA THR A 126 -32.35 -1.31 -12.04
C THR A 126 -31.27 -0.39 -12.59
N HIS A 127 -30.99 -0.53 -13.88
CA HIS A 127 -30.27 0.44 -14.69
C HIS A 127 -31.19 0.83 -15.88
N ASN A 128 -31.39 2.10 -16.12
CA ASN A 128 -32.29 2.60 -17.17
C ASN A 128 -33.65 1.84 -17.23
N ASP A 129 -34.27 1.62 -16.06
CA ASP A 129 -35.51 0.86 -15.84
C ASP A 129 -35.43 -0.67 -16.14
N VAL A 130 -34.26 -1.19 -16.48
CA VAL A 130 -34.05 -2.64 -16.69
C VAL A 130 -33.57 -3.29 -15.37
N PRO A 131 -34.18 -4.42 -14.95
CA PRO A 131 -33.71 -5.15 -13.77
C PRO A 131 -32.27 -5.65 -13.89
N VAL A 132 -31.53 -5.51 -12.82
CA VAL A 132 -30.17 -6.05 -12.66
C VAL A 132 -30.01 -6.73 -11.32
N LEU A 133 -29.31 -7.85 -11.32
CA LEU A 133 -28.88 -8.58 -10.14
C LEU A 133 -27.36 -8.69 -10.19
N TRP A 134 -26.69 -8.46 -9.05
CA TRP A 134 -25.26 -8.64 -8.89
C TRP A 134 -24.90 -9.03 -7.45
N THR A 135 -23.73 -9.62 -7.27
CA THR A 135 -23.21 -10.00 -5.95
C THR A 135 -21.91 -9.27 -5.64
N LEU A 136 -21.67 -9.03 -4.34
CA LEU A 136 -20.42 -8.56 -3.76
C LEU A 136 -20.31 -9.19 -2.37
N SER A 137 -19.48 -10.20 -2.21
CA SER A 137 -19.47 -11.06 -1.03
C SER A 137 -18.34 -10.79 -0.05
N GLU A 138 -17.44 -9.89 -0.37
CA GLU A 138 -16.33 -9.53 0.52
C GLU A 138 -16.82 -8.68 1.70
N PRO A 139 -16.32 -8.85 2.93
CA PRO A 139 -15.49 -9.97 3.39
C PRO A 139 -16.30 -11.20 3.82
N TYR A 140 -17.57 -11.05 4.24
CA TYR A 140 -18.38 -12.09 4.89
C TYR A 140 -19.77 -12.28 4.26
N GLY A 141 -19.99 -11.75 3.07
CA GLY A 141 -21.30 -11.69 2.44
C GLY A 141 -21.74 -12.97 1.73
N ALA A 142 -20.85 -13.92 1.44
CA ALA A 142 -21.18 -15.13 0.69
C ALA A 142 -22.28 -15.96 1.35
N LYS A 143 -22.25 -16.16 2.66
CA LYS A 143 -23.27 -16.90 3.43
C LYS A 143 -24.67 -16.29 3.36
N SER A 144 -24.78 -15.02 2.98
CA SER A 144 -26.08 -14.34 2.89
C SER A 144 -26.96 -14.87 1.77
N TRP A 145 -26.36 -15.51 0.74
CA TRP A 145 -27.09 -15.91 -0.45
C TRP A 145 -26.84 -17.37 -0.92
N TRP A 146 -25.80 -18.06 -0.39
CA TRP A 146 -25.56 -19.48 -0.67
C TRP A 146 -24.83 -20.19 0.48
N PRO A 147 -25.03 -21.51 0.69
CA PRO A 147 -24.28 -22.27 1.69
C PRO A 147 -22.84 -22.45 1.24
N CYS A 148 -21.89 -21.88 1.99
CA CYS A 148 -20.47 -21.80 1.65
C CYS A 148 -19.58 -22.09 2.86
N LYS A 149 -18.29 -22.06 2.63
CA LYS A 149 -17.25 -22.01 3.66
C LYS A 149 -16.51 -20.67 3.51
N GLN A 150 -16.66 -19.79 4.51
CA GLN A 150 -16.05 -18.45 4.48
C GLN A 150 -14.65 -18.45 5.10
N ASP A 151 -13.85 -19.46 4.83
CA ASP A 151 -12.47 -19.60 5.27
C ASP A 151 -11.52 -19.21 4.13
N LEU A 152 -10.70 -18.16 4.32
CA LEU A 152 -9.73 -17.70 3.31
C LEU A 152 -8.63 -18.71 3.06
N THR A 153 -8.37 -19.60 4.03
CA THR A 153 -7.31 -20.61 3.95
C THR A 153 -7.77 -21.92 3.29
N ASP A 154 -9.06 -22.01 2.90
CA ASP A 154 -9.58 -23.15 2.16
C ASP A 154 -10.26 -22.68 0.87
N LYS A 155 -9.48 -22.59 -0.19
CA LYS A 155 -9.97 -22.29 -1.53
C LYS A 155 -10.57 -23.54 -2.15
N ILE A 156 -11.72 -23.39 -2.81
CA ILE A 156 -12.36 -24.45 -3.59
C ILE A 156 -11.51 -24.70 -4.83
N ASP A 157 -10.96 -25.91 -5.04
CA ASP A 157 -10.02 -26.20 -6.15
C ASP A 157 -10.63 -25.91 -7.53
N SER A 158 -11.94 -26.07 -7.70
CA SER A 158 -12.64 -25.73 -8.94
C SER A 158 -14.15 -25.63 -8.76
N VAL A 159 -14.84 -24.88 -9.64
CA VAL A 159 -16.29 -24.72 -9.61
C VAL A 159 -16.92 -24.85 -10.99
N ASP A 160 -18.13 -25.43 -11.04
CA ASP A 160 -19.09 -25.31 -12.13
C ASP A 160 -20.27 -24.46 -11.66
N ILE A 161 -20.55 -23.35 -12.34
CA ILE A 161 -21.61 -22.40 -12.00
C ILE A 161 -22.67 -22.45 -13.08
N LYS A 162 -23.88 -22.93 -12.72
CA LYS A 162 -25.01 -23.01 -13.63
C LYS A 162 -26.10 -22.06 -13.16
N VAL A 163 -26.44 -21.10 -13.98
CA VAL A 163 -27.41 -20.06 -13.65
C VAL A 163 -28.57 -20.11 -14.64
N THR A 164 -29.77 -20.38 -14.17
CA THR A 164 -30.99 -20.32 -14.94
C THR A 164 -31.71 -18.99 -14.70
N THR A 165 -31.99 -18.26 -15.78
CA THR A 165 -32.62 -16.94 -15.73
C THR A 165 -33.59 -16.74 -16.91
N PRO A 166 -34.54 -15.78 -16.88
CA PRO A 166 -35.34 -15.43 -18.06
C PRO A 166 -34.44 -15.07 -19.24
N ARG A 167 -34.79 -15.60 -20.44
CA ARG A 167 -33.92 -15.59 -21.63
C ARG A 167 -33.54 -14.19 -22.17
N GLN A 168 -34.23 -13.14 -21.72
CA GLN A 168 -33.86 -11.77 -22.10
C GLN A 168 -32.62 -11.24 -21.35
N TYR A 169 -32.17 -11.96 -20.33
CA TYR A 169 -31.00 -11.59 -19.54
C TYR A 169 -29.80 -12.48 -19.88
N ARG A 170 -28.62 -11.93 -19.68
CA ARG A 170 -27.33 -12.59 -19.83
C ARG A 170 -26.63 -12.69 -18.47
N VAL A 171 -25.88 -13.74 -18.25
CA VAL A 171 -25.20 -14.01 -17.00
C VAL A 171 -23.70 -13.85 -17.16
N GLY A 172 -23.05 -12.98 -16.36
CA GLY A 172 -21.61 -12.92 -16.15
C GLY A 172 -21.21 -13.65 -14.86
N SER A 173 -20.10 -14.41 -14.91
CA SER A 173 -19.55 -15.14 -13.76
C SER A 173 -18.08 -15.52 -13.97
N ASN A 174 -17.50 -16.23 -12.99
CA ASN A 174 -16.09 -16.67 -12.98
C ASN A 174 -15.81 -17.75 -14.05
N GLY A 175 -14.59 -17.79 -14.56
CA GLY A 175 -14.11 -18.79 -15.50
C GLY A 175 -14.58 -18.59 -16.94
N LEU A 176 -14.77 -19.68 -17.67
CA LEU A 176 -15.22 -19.69 -19.07
C LEU A 176 -16.69 -20.06 -19.19
N LEU A 177 -17.44 -19.35 -20.01
CA LEU A 177 -18.76 -19.78 -20.46
C LEU A 177 -18.59 -20.99 -21.40
N VAL A 178 -19.04 -22.17 -20.92
CA VAL A 178 -18.87 -23.43 -21.65
C VAL A 178 -20.15 -23.89 -22.32
N ASP A 179 -21.31 -23.41 -21.85
CA ASP A 179 -22.59 -23.77 -22.44
C ASP A 179 -23.68 -22.70 -22.17
N GLU A 180 -24.57 -22.51 -23.12
CA GLU A 180 -25.76 -21.66 -23.05
C GLU A 180 -26.94 -22.43 -23.63
N ILE A 181 -27.83 -22.89 -22.74
CA ILE A 181 -28.93 -23.81 -23.10
C ILE A 181 -30.27 -23.14 -22.89
N GLU A 182 -31.01 -22.91 -23.96
CA GLU A 182 -32.40 -22.53 -23.87
C GLU A 182 -33.23 -23.71 -23.32
N ILE A 183 -34.01 -23.43 -22.29
CA ILE A 183 -34.90 -24.42 -21.68
C ILE A 183 -36.36 -24.01 -21.79
N ALA A 184 -37.27 -24.90 -21.36
CA ALA A 184 -38.71 -24.63 -21.38
C ALA A 184 -39.04 -23.33 -20.59
N ASN A 185 -40.22 -22.78 -20.83
CA ASN A 185 -40.79 -21.61 -20.14
C ASN A 185 -40.01 -20.29 -20.35
N GLY A 186 -39.27 -20.18 -21.45
CA GLY A 186 -38.58 -18.91 -21.81
C GLY A 186 -37.40 -18.55 -20.92
N LYS A 187 -36.71 -19.55 -20.40
CA LYS A 187 -35.48 -19.38 -19.61
C LYS A 187 -34.28 -19.92 -20.38
N THR A 188 -33.12 -19.47 -19.97
CA THR A 188 -31.80 -19.94 -20.43
C THR A 188 -30.94 -20.31 -19.23
N THR A 189 -30.23 -21.43 -19.32
CA THR A 189 -29.20 -21.83 -18.35
C THR A 189 -27.83 -21.56 -18.92
N TYR A 190 -27.06 -20.73 -18.24
CA TYR A 190 -25.67 -20.43 -18.53
C TYR A 190 -24.79 -21.32 -17.68
N HIS A 191 -23.81 -22.00 -18.28
CA HIS A 191 -22.86 -22.85 -17.58
C HIS A 191 -21.46 -22.26 -17.69
N TRP A 192 -20.99 -21.69 -16.59
CA TRP A 192 -19.64 -21.20 -16.40
C TRP A 192 -18.79 -22.27 -15.71
N ARG A 193 -17.51 -22.35 -16.10
CA ARG A 193 -16.58 -23.34 -15.54
C ARG A 193 -15.28 -22.64 -15.16
N HIS A 194 -14.88 -22.80 -13.90
CA HIS A 194 -13.64 -22.26 -13.37
C HIS A 194 -12.80 -23.39 -12.77
N ARG A 195 -11.52 -23.46 -13.16
CA ARG A 195 -10.61 -24.58 -12.87
C ARG A 195 -9.36 -24.15 -12.11
N TYR A 196 -9.42 -23.01 -11.43
CA TYR A 196 -8.40 -22.56 -10.49
C TYR A 196 -9.00 -22.45 -9.10
N PRO A 197 -8.16 -22.59 -8.02
CA PRO A 197 -8.62 -22.39 -6.66
C PRO A 197 -9.24 -21.00 -6.47
N ILE A 198 -10.39 -20.95 -5.80
CA ILE A 198 -11.18 -19.74 -5.59
C ILE A 198 -11.78 -19.69 -4.19
N PRO A 199 -11.59 -18.62 -3.39
CA PRO A 199 -12.29 -18.46 -2.12
C PRO A 199 -13.76 -18.09 -2.35
N ALA A 200 -14.59 -18.36 -1.37
CA ALA A 200 -16.04 -18.18 -1.49
C ALA A 200 -16.46 -16.73 -1.80
N TYR A 201 -15.73 -15.72 -1.31
CA TYR A 201 -16.09 -14.32 -1.51
C TYR A 201 -15.87 -13.83 -2.95
N LEU A 202 -15.00 -14.50 -3.73
CA LEU A 202 -14.71 -14.15 -5.13
C LEU A 202 -15.68 -14.80 -6.14
N ILE A 203 -16.56 -15.70 -5.68
CA ILE A 203 -17.60 -16.26 -6.54
C ILE A 203 -18.65 -15.19 -6.84
N SER A 204 -18.89 -14.94 -8.12
CA SER A 204 -19.71 -13.83 -8.58
C SER A 204 -20.91 -14.26 -9.43
N LEU A 205 -21.95 -13.45 -9.36
CA LEU A 205 -23.15 -13.56 -10.17
C LEU A 205 -23.57 -12.16 -10.62
N ALA A 206 -23.66 -11.93 -11.93
CA ALA A 206 -24.13 -10.68 -12.51
C ALA A 206 -25.13 -10.99 -13.64
N VAL A 207 -26.38 -10.48 -13.54
CA VAL A 207 -27.47 -10.84 -14.44
C VAL A 207 -28.27 -9.61 -14.84
N THR A 208 -28.28 -9.28 -16.11
CA THR A 208 -29.14 -8.28 -16.75
C THR A 208 -29.12 -8.44 -18.26
N ASN A 209 -29.65 -7.45 -19.01
CA ASN A 209 -29.62 -7.42 -20.50
C ASN A 209 -28.26 -6.97 -21.06
N TYR A 210 -27.15 -7.52 -20.55
CA TYR A 210 -25.80 -7.13 -20.98
C TYR A 210 -25.59 -7.17 -22.48
N VAL A 211 -24.82 -6.18 -22.99
CA VAL A 211 -24.12 -6.26 -24.26
C VAL A 211 -22.73 -6.82 -24.02
N GLU A 212 -22.35 -7.79 -24.84
CA GLU A 212 -21.06 -8.47 -24.80
C GLU A 212 -20.12 -7.93 -25.87
N PHE A 213 -18.85 -7.73 -25.53
CA PHE A 213 -17.77 -7.55 -26.48
C PHE A 213 -16.46 -8.08 -25.91
N SER A 214 -15.51 -8.38 -26.81
CA SER A 214 -14.23 -8.97 -26.43
C SER A 214 -13.07 -8.23 -27.05
N ASP A 215 -11.96 -8.21 -26.29
CA ASP A 215 -10.63 -7.81 -26.73
C ASP A 215 -9.64 -8.96 -26.42
N TYR A 216 -8.39 -8.84 -26.86
CA TYR A 216 -7.37 -9.85 -26.63
C TYR A 216 -6.02 -9.20 -26.28
N VAL A 217 -5.33 -9.78 -25.30
CA VAL A 217 -3.90 -9.53 -25.08
C VAL A 217 -3.12 -10.63 -25.77
N TYR A 218 -2.25 -10.27 -26.71
CA TYR A 218 -1.44 -11.23 -27.47
C TYR A 218 -0.10 -11.46 -26.77
N LEU A 219 0.24 -12.73 -26.54
CA LEU A 219 1.46 -13.13 -25.88
C LEU A 219 2.58 -13.43 -26.88
N GLU A 220 3.83 -13.29 -26.46
CA GLU A 220 4.99 -13.53 -27.32
C GLU A 220 5.07 -14.96 -27.89
N ASN A 221 4.53 -15.94 -27.16
CA ASN A 221 4.49 -17.35 -27.61
C ASN A 221 3.43 -17.64 -28.68
N GLY A 222 2.65 -16.63 -29.07
CA GLY A 222 1.57 -16.72 -30.04
C GLY A 222 0.18 -17.07 -29.47
N ASP A 223 0.08 -17.31 -28.17
CA ASP A 223 -1.20 -17.44 -27.47
C ASP A 223 -1.84 -16.07 -27.24
N SER A 224 -3.08 -16.05 -26.74
CA SER A 224 -3.77 -14.81 -26.35
C SER A 224 -4.63 -15.02 -25.12
N ILE A 225 -4.77 -13.95 -24.34
CA ILE A 225 -5.70 -13.89 -23.19
C ILE A 225 -6.96 -13.18 -23.68
N LEU A 226 -8.10 -13.84 -23.52
CA LEU A 226 -9.42 -13.26 -23.81
C LEU A 226 -9.76 -12.23 -22.73
N ILE A 227 -10.15 -11.02 -23.15
CA ILE A 227 -10.78 -10.00 -22.31
C ILE A 227 -12.26 -9.93 -22.67
N LEU A 228 -13.13 -10.48 -21.80
CA LEU A 228 -14.57 -10.59 -22.05
C LEU A 228 -15.33 -9.54 -21.22
N ASN A 229 -16.08 -8.67 -21.88
CA ASN A 229 -16.75 -7.55 -21.24
C ASN A 229 -18.27 -7.66 -21.35
N TYR A 230 -18.96 -7.53 -20.22
CA TYR A 230 -20.41 -7.47 -20.09
C TYR A 230 -20.80 -6.11 -19.51
N VAL A 231 -21.44 -5.27 -20.34
CA VAL A 231 -21.77 -3.89 -19.98
C VAL A 231 -23.24 -3.60 -20.24
N TYR A 232 -23.78 -2.60 -19.56
CA TYR A 232 -25.12 -2.14 -19.85
C TYR A 232 -25.22 -1.56 -21.27
N PRO A 233 -26.32 -1.75 -21.99
CA PRO A 233 -26.46 -1.23 -23.35
C PRO A 233 -26.17 0.26 -23.48
N GLU A 234 -26.60 1.06 -22.50
CA GLU A 234 -26.36 2.52 -22.47
C GLU A 234 -24.91 2.90 -22.20
N SER A 235 -24.11 1.99 -21.65
CA SER A 235 -22.68 2.22 -21.35
C SER A 235 -21.75 1.73 -22.47
N PHE A 236 -22.27 1.02 -23.47
CA PHE A 236 -21.47 0.23 -24.43
C PHE A 236 -20.38 1.05 -25.13
N GLU A 237 -20.72 2.21 -25.71
CA GLU A 237 -19.74 3.01 -26.48
C GLU A 237 -18.61 3.54 -25.58
N VAL A 238 -18.97 3.99 -24.37
CA VAL A 238 -18.01 4.51 -23.39
C VAL A 238 -17.11 3.37 -22.87
N ALA A 239 -17.73 2.26 -22.49
CA ALA A 239 -17.01 1.09 -22.00
C ALA A 239 -16.04 0.53 -23.04
N GLN A 240 -16.48 0.37 -24.30
CA GLN A 240 -15.64 -0.13 -25.40
C GLN A 240 -14.41 0.76 -25.66
N SER A 241 -14.53 2.07 -25.41
CA SER A 241 -13.41 2.99 -25.52
C SER A 241 -12.44 2.89 -24.33
N LEU A 242 -12.98 2.92 -23.11
CA LEU A 242 -12.18 3.01 -21.90
C LEU A 242 -11.53 1.67 -21.53
N LEU A 243 -12.21 0.53 -21.73
CA LEU A 243 -11.70 -0.81 -21.37
C LEU A 243 -10.51 -1.27 -22.22
N LYS A 244 -10.16 -0.55 -23.28
CA LYS A 244 -8.91 -0.79 -24.03
C LYS A 244 -7.64 -0.58 -23.21
N SER A 245 -7.70 0.23 -22.15
CA SER A 245 -6.56 0.40 -21.23
C SER A 245 -6.20 -0.90 -20.49
N THR A 246 -7.15 -1.81 -20.31
CA THR A 246 -6.89 -3.13 -19.71
C THR A 246 -5.80 -3.92 -20.45
N ILE A 247 -5.69 -3.77 -21.76
CA ILE A 247 -4.69 -4.48 -22.57
C ILE A 247 -3.28 -4.07 -22.14
N VAL A 248 -3.00 -2.77 -22.17
CA VAL A 248 -1.65 -2.26 -21.83
C VAL A 248 -1.33 -2.39 -20.33
N GLN A 249 -2.35 -2.36 -19.47
CA GLN A 249 -2.20 -2.63 -18.05
C GLN A 249 -1.85 -4.10 -17.78
N MET A 250 -2.52 -5.03 -18.45
CA MET A 250 -2.22 -6.46 -18.39
C MET A 250 -0.80 -6.75 -18.88
N GLU A 251 -0.38 -6.15 -19.99
CA GLU A 251 0.98 -6.28 -20.52
C GLU A 251 2.01 -5.78 -19.50
N LEU A 252 1.80 -4.60 -18.91
CA LEU A 252 2.67 -4.04 -17.87
C LEU A 252 2.76 -4.97 -16.65
N PHE A 253 1.64 -5.44 -16.13
CA PHE A 253 1.65 -6.29 -14.92
C PHE A 253 2.29 -7.65 -15.22
N CYS A 254 2.09 -8.22 -16.42
CA CYS A 254 2.81 -9.42 -16.85
C CYS A 254 4.33 -9.20 -16.87
N GLU A 255 4.80 -8.03 -17.30
CA GLU A 255 6.23 -7.67 -17.28
C GLU A 255 6.77 -7.52 -15.86
N LEU A 256 6.07 -6.78 -15.00
CA LEU A 256 6.53 -6.46 -13.66
C LEU A 256 6.50 -7.66 -12.70
N VAL A 257 5.37 -8.38 -12.65
CA VAL A 257 5.11 -9.39 -11.62
C VAL A 257 4.88 -10.80 -12.16
N GLY A 258 4.92 -10.98 -13.46
CA GLY A 258 4.80 -12.29 -14.11
C GLY A 258 3.44 -12.52 -14.78
N MET A 259 3.35 -13.61 -15.55
CA MET A 259 2.20 -13.95 -16.38
C MET A 259 0.87 -13.87 -15.62
N TYR A 260 -0.18 -13.39 -16.32
CA TYR A 260 -1.55 -13.39 -15.81
C TYR A 260 -1.95 -14.78 -15.29
N PRO A 261 -2.37 -14.89 -14.04
CA PRO A 261 -2.52 -16.20 -13.38
C PRO A 261 -3.54 -17.14 -14.02
N PHE A 262 -4.59 -16.55 -14.60
CA PHE A 262 -5.72 -17.29 -15.15
C PHE A 262 -5.73 -17.28 -16.69
N ALA A 263 -4.55 -17.20 -17.32
CA ALA A 263 -4.38 -17.05 -18.78
C ALA A 263 -5.03 -18.17 -19.62
N ARG A 264 -5.26 -19.36 -19.03
CA ARG A 264 -5.96 -20.46 -19.70
C ARG A 264 -7.48 -20.31 -19.75
N GLU A 265 -8.01 -19.32 -19.06
CA GLU A 265 -9.45 -19.01 -19.06
C GLU A 265 -9.67 -17.65 -19.71
N LYS A 266 -9.85 -16.61 -18.94
CA LYS A 266 -10.05 -15.23 -19.42
C LYS A 266 -9.74 -14.22 -18.31
N TYR A 267 -9.70 -12.96 -18.68
CA TYR A 267 -10.06 -11.84 -17.82
C TYR A 267 -11.29 -11.14 -18.39
N GLY A 268 -11.93 -10.28 -17.63
CA GLY A 268 -13.02 -9.46 -18.16
C GLY A 268 -13.70 -8.63 -17.09
N HIS A 269 -14.77 -7.98 -17.52
CA HIS A 269 -15.52 -7.07 -16.68
C HIS A 269 -17.03 -7.34 -16.77
N ALA A 270 -17.73 -7.28 -15.63
CA ALA A 270 -19.17 -7.21 -15.57
C ALA A 270 -19.59 -5.87 -14.94
N GLN A 271 -20.36 -5.07 -15.66
CA GLN A 271 -20.88 -3.82 -15.09
C GLN A 271 -21.92 -4.12 -14.02
N PHE A 272 -21.85 -3.40 -12.87
CA PHE A 272 -22.80 -3.55 -11.77
C PHE A 272 -23.19 -2.19 -11.18
N GLY A 273 -24.10 -2.18 -10.21
CA GLY A 273 -24.66 -0.94 -9.67
C GLY A 273 -23.93 -0.37 -8.45
N PHE A 274 -22.82 -0.97 -8.03
CA PHE A 274 -21.99 -0.45 -6.95
C PHE A 274 -21.09 0.67 -7.44
N PHE A 275 -20.80 1.65 -6.59
CA PHE A 275 -19.91 2.77 -6.95
C PHE A 275 -18.46 2.44 -6.56
N GLY A 276 -17.83 1.60 -7.34
CA GLY A 276 -16.46 1.09 -7.14
C GLY A 276 -16.19 -0.07 -8.06
N GLY A 277 -15.28 -0.94 -7.67
CA GLY A 277 -15.02 -2.22 -8.30
C GLY A 277 -15.12 -3.37 -7.30
N MET A 278 -14.97 -4.57 -7.81
CA MET A 278 -14.79 -5.80 -7.02
C MET A 278 -14.01 -6.79 -7.87
N GLU A 279 -12.96 -7.33 -7.30
CA GLU A 279 -11.97 -8.16 -7.96
C GLU A 279 -12.42 -9.58 -8.27
N HIS A 280 -13.69 -9.85 -8.46
CA HIS A 280 -14.17 -11.20 -8.72
C HIS A 280 -13.26 -11.95 -9.69
N GLN A 281 -12.76 -13.09 -9.25
CA GLN A 281 -11.70 -13.85 -9.95
C GLN A 281 -12.08 -14.12 -11.41
N THR A 282 -11.23 -13.68 -12.33
CA THR A 282 -11.38 -13.71 -13.80
C THR A 282 -12.44 -12.78 -14.40
N MET A 283 -13.29 -12.12 -13.61
CA MET A 283 -14.34 -11.23 -14.11
C MET A 283 -14.65 -10.14 -13.08
N SER A 284 -13.83 -9.09 -13.05
CA SER A 284 -14.02 -7.98 -12.13
C SER A 284 -15.35 -7.26 -12.36
N SER A 285 -16.04 -6.93 -11.28
CA SER A 285 -17.27 -6.15 -11.36
C SER A 285 -16.97 -4.66 -11.29
N MET A 286 -17.57 -3.87 -12.19
CA MET A 286 -17.19 -2.47 -12.43
C MET A 286 -18.41 -1.56 -12.37
N GLY A 287 -18.43 -0.59 -11.45
CA GLY A 287 -19.47 0.46 -11.43
C GLY A 287 -19.25 1.54 -12.48
N PHE A 288 -17.99 1.76 -12.86
CA PHE A 288 -17.54 2.68 -13.91
C PHE A 288 -16.18 2.21 -14.46
N PHE A 289 -15.76 2.80 -15.62
CA PHE A 289 -14.65 2.25 -16.40
C PHE A 289 -13.42 3.18 -16.46
N PHE A 290 -13.10 3.90 -15.39
CA PHE A 290 -11.86 4.69 -15.36
C PHE A 290 -10.63 3.78 -15.33
N PRO A 291 -9.55 4.13 -16.06
CA PRO A 291 -8.35 3.29 -16.15
C PRO A 291 -7.72 2.93 -14.80
N GLN A 292 -7.80 3.82 -13.81
CA GLN A 292 -7.25 3.56 -12.48
C GLN A 292 -8.00 2.42 -11.78
N LEU A 293 -9.35 2.43 -11.82
CA LEU A 293 -10.14 1.34 -11.26
C LEU A 293 -9.88 0.03 -12.00
N GLN A 294 -9.79 0.07 -13.34
CA GLN A 294 -9.45 -1.13 -14.12
C GLN A 294 -8.10 -1.72 -13.70
N ALA A 295 -7.09 -0.87 -13.49
CA ALA A 295 -5.77 -1.31 -13.05
C ALA A 295 -5.80 -1.91 -11.65
N HIS A 296 -6.56 -1.31 -10.72
CA HIS A 296 -6.76 -1.81 -9.37
C HIS A 296 -7.38 -3.21 -9.38
N GLU A 297 -8.55 -3.37 -10.00
CA GLU A 297 -9.26 -4.65 -10.08
C GLU A 297 -8.48 -5.73 -10.87
N LEU A 298 -7.72 -5.32 -11.87
CA LEU A 298 -6.85 -6.23 -12.60
C LEU A 298 -5.67 -6.71 -11.75
N ALA A 299 -5.07 -5.83 -10.93
CA ALA A 299 -3.93 -6.16 -10.08
C ALA A 299 -4.30 -7.21 -9.03
N HIS A 300 -5.52 -7.18 -8.54
CA HIS A 300 -6.04 -8.19 -7.61
C HIS A 300 -5.96 -9.62 -8.16
N GLN A 301 -5.98 -9.81 -9.49
CA GLN A 301 -5.87 -11.15 -10.05
C GLN A 301 -4.55 -11.84 -9.66
N TRP A 302 -3.49 -11.09 -9.36
CA TRP A 302 -2.24 -11.61 -8.78
C TRP A 302 -2.25 -11.56 -7.26
N PHE A 303 -2.69 -10.41 -6.66
CA PHE A 303 -2.65 -10.12 -5.23
C PHE A 303 -4.08 -10.00 -4.68
N GLY A 304 -4.59 -11.11 -4.16
CA GLY A 304 -5.97 -11.30 -3.74
C GLY A 304 -6.56 -12.58 -4.30
N ASP A 305 -6.44 -12.81 -5.60
CA ASP A 305 -7.03 -13.96 -6.29
C ASP A 305 -6.04 -15.13 -6.42
N LYS A 306 -4.87 -14.93 -7.04
CA LYS A 306 -3.83 -15.98 -7.10
C LYS A 306 -3.30 -16.27 -5.69
N VAL A 307 -2.85 -15.25 -4.98
CA VAL A 307 -2.41 -15.36 -3.58
C VAL A 307 -3.31 -14.48 -2.73
N THR A 308 -4.17 -15.09 -1.92
CA THR A 308 -5.12 -14.40 -1.05
C THR A 308 -4.51 -14.16 0.33
N CYS A 309 -4.86 -13.09 1.01
CA CYS A 309 -4.47 -12.92 2.41
C CYS A 309 -5.00 -14.07 3.28
N ALA A 310 -4.17 -14.62 4.16
CA ALA A 310 -4.57 -15.73 5.05
C ALA A 310 -5.62 -15.32 6.09
N SER A 311 -5.69 -14.04 6.39
CA SER A 311 -6.61 -13.43 7.36
C SER A 311 -6.91 -12.01 6.91
N TRP A 312 -8.10 -11.52 7.26
CA TRP A 312 -8.46 -10.11 7.07
C TRP A 312 -7.56 -9.13 7.84
N GLN A 313 -6.75 -9.62 8.77
CA GLN A 313 -5.68 -8.83 9.39
C GLN A 313 -4.58 -8.43 8.39
N ASP A 314 -4.36 -9.27 7.39
CA ASP A 314 -3.36 -9.10 6.35
C ASP A 314 -3.96 -8.60 5.01
N ILE A 315 -5.16 -8.03 5.01
CA ILE A 315 -5.88 -7.58 3.80
C ILE A 315 -5.07 -6.59 2.93
N TRP A 316 -4.10 -5.89 3.48
CA TRP A 316 -3.20 -5.03 2.73
C TRP A 316 -2.39 -5.78 1.66
N LEU A 317 -2.23 -7.10 1.81
CA LEU A 317 -1.62 -7.98 0.79
C LEU A 317 -2.47 -8.04 -0.49
N ASN A 318 -3.77 -7.79 -0.38
CA ASN A 318 -4.67 -7.62 -1.51
C ASN A 318 -4.69 -6.12 -1.90
N GLU A 319 -5.21 -5.27 -1.04
CA GLU A 319 -5.56 -3.88 -1.33
C GLU A 319 -4.36 -2.94 -1.49
N GLY A 320 -3.34 -3.12 -0.65
CA GLY A 320 -2.10 -2.33 -0.75
C GLY A 320 -1.34 -2.62 -2.04
N PHE A 321 -1.30 -3.89 -2.47
CA PHE A 321 -0.72 -4.27 -3.75
C PHE A 321 -1.54 -3.77 -4.93
N ALA A 322 -2.87 -3.93 -4.91
CA ALA A 322 -3.71 -3.43 -5.99
C ALA A 322 -3.58 -1.91 -6.14
N THR A 323 -3.58 -1.17 -5.04
CA THR A 323 -3.35 0.29 -5.03
C THR A 323 -1.96 0.65 -5.54
N TYR A 324 -0.93 -0.12 -5.22
CA TYR A 324 0.42 0.16 -5.69
C TYR A 324 0.60 -0.15 -7.19
N LEU A 325 0.06 -1.27 -7.69
CA LEU A 325 0.10 -1.59 -9.11
C LEU A 325 -0.75 -0.61 -9.94
N GLU A 326 -1.92 -0.19 -9.43
CA GLU A 326 -2.68 0.93 -10.01
C GLU A 326 -1.76 2.16 -10.20
N ALA A 327 -1.04 2.54 -9.15
CA ALA A 327 -0.14 3.68 -9.18
C ALA A 327 1.06 3.50 -10.11
N LEU A 328 1.60 2.28 -10.27
CA LEU A 328 2.66 1.99 -11.22
C LEU A 328 2.23 2.20 -12.68
N THR A 329 0.91 2.16 -12.99
CA THR A 329 0.44 2.56 -14.33
C THR A 329 0.69 4.05 -14.60
N LEU A 330 0.69 4.90 -13.57
CA LEU A 330 1.05 6.32 -13.71
C LEU A 330 2.57 6.50 -13.94
N GLU A 331 3.40 5.66 -13.32
CA GLU A 331 4.84 5.69 -13.52
C GLU A 331 5.25 5.22 -14.92
N PHE A 332 4.66 4.11 -15.40
CA PHE A 332 5.14 3.42 -16.61
C PHE A 332 4.32 3.71 -17.87
N LEU A 333 3.03 4.04 -17.74
CA LEU A 333 2.14 4.21 -18.91
C LEU A 333 1.71 5.66 -19.14
N SER A 334 1.80 6.55 -18.12
CA SER A 334 1.41 7.94 -18.31
C SER A 334 2.43 8.71 -19.14
N ALA A 335 1.94 9.50 -20.09
CA ALA A 335 2.77 10.46 -20.82
C ALA A 335 3.17 11.69 -19.96
N ASN A 336 2.58 11.88 -18.80
CA ASN A 336 2.82 12.98 -17.88
C ASN A 336 3.51 12.49 -16.59
N PRO A 337 4.84 12.64 -16.44
CA PRO A 337 5.56 12.19 -15.25
C PRO A 337 5.09 12.83 -13.92
N GLU A 338 4.42 13.99 -13.99
CA GLU A 338 3.88 14.66 -12.81
C GLU A 338 2.76 13.86 -12.13
N GLU A 339 2.04 13.00 -12.87
CA GLU A 339 0.97 12.18 -12.29
C GLU A 339 1.50 11.21 -11.24
N TRP A 340 2.65 10.59 -11.50
CA TRP A 340 3.32 9.72 -10.54
C TRP A 340 3.81 10.48 -9.28
N ILE A 341 4.35 11.68 -9.46
CA ILE A 341 4.77 12.54 -8.34
C ILE A 341 3.55 13.00 -7.54
N ASN A 342 2.49 13.44 -8.22
CA ASN A 342 1.25 13.89 -7.57
C ASN A 342 0.57 12.77 -6.78
N TRP A 343 0.58 11.54 -7.29
CA TRP A 343 0.06 10.38 -6.55
C TRP A 343 0.85 10.16 -5.25
N LYS A 344 2.17 10.21 -5.28
CA LYS A 344 3.01 10.06 -4.08
C LYS A 344 2.75 11.16 -3.06
N ASP A 345 2.73 12.41 -3.49
CA ASP A 345 2.46 13.57 -2.62
C ASP A 345 1.05 13.47 -2.01
N PHE A 346 0.04 13.09 -2.80
CA PHE A 346 -1.33 12.87 -2.33
C PHE A 346 -1.41 11.73 -1.29
N THR A 347 -0.83 10.58 -1.60
CA THR A 347 -0.82 9.40 -0.73
C THR A 347 -0.13 9.70 0.61
N MET A 348 1.05 10.32 0.58
CA MET A 348 1.76 10.71 1.80
C MET A 348 0.96 11.73 2.62
N GLN A 349 0.35 12.72 1.97
CA GLN A 349 -0.49 13.69 2.66
C GLN A 349 -1.69 13.02 3.32
N LEU A 350 -2.35 12.11 2.61
CA LEU A 350 -3.53 11.41 3.11
C LEU A 350 -3.18 10.51 4.30
N VAL A 351 -2.13 9.70 4.18
CA VAL A 351 -1.69 8.80 5.26
C VAL A 351 -1.29 9.61 6.51
N THR A 352 -0.62 10.74 6.32
CA THR A 352 -0.12 11.57 7.43
C THR A 352 -1.13 12.60 7.95
N ASN A 353 -2.38 12.62 7.47
CA ASN A 353 -3.43 13.49 8.01
C ASN A 353 -3.79 13.18 9.46
N GLU A 354 -3.59 11.94 9.88
CA GLU A 354 -3.80 11.48 11.26
C GLU A 354 -2.50 10.91 11.82
N PRO A 355 -2.23 11.12 13.13
CA PRO A 355 -0.93 10.79 13.72
C PRO A 355 -0.68 9.30 13.95
N GLY A 356 -1.72 8.46 13.96
CA GLY A 356 -1.64 7.04 14.28
C GLY A 356 -2.29 6.13 13.25
N GLY A 357 -2.48 4.86 13.61
CA GLY A 357 -3.07 3.80 12.81
C GLY A 357 -2.03 2.89 12.15
N SER A 358 -2.23 1.56 12.33
CA SER A 358 -1.41 0.51 11.72
C SER A 358 -2.04 0.02 10.40
N THR A 359 -1.22 -0.52 9.52
CA THR A 359 -1.71 -1.24 8.34
C THR A 359 -2.28 -2.61 8.74
N TRP A 360 -1.69 -3.25 9.74
CA TRP A 360 -2.25 -4.44 10.38
C TRP A 360 -3.63 -4.16 10.97
N VAL A 361 -4.63 -4.96 10.57
CA VAL A 361 -6.02 -4.79 11.03
C VAL A 361 -6.18 -5.42 12.41
N ASP A 362 -6.45 -4.59 13.40
CA ASP A 362 -6.61 -4.96 14.80
C ASP A 362 -8.01 -5.50 15.15
N ASP A 363 -9.03 -5.13 14.37
CA ASP A 363 -10.42 -5.61 14.53
C ASP A 363 -10.99 -6.05 13.18
N THR A 364 -11.01 -7.36 12.93
CA THR A 364 -11.57 -7.96 11.71
C THR A 364 -13.10 -8.11 11.76
N THR A 365 -13.76 -7.74 12.85
CA THR A 365 -15.22 -7.69 12.94
C THR A 365 -15.79 -6.36 12.45
N ASP A 366 -14.96 -5.33 12.38
CA ASP A 366 -15.28 -4.02 11.81
C ASP A 366 -14.88 -3.95 10.33
N VAL A 367 -15.88 -4.06 9.45
CA VAL A 367 -15.67 -4.00 7.99
C VAL A 367 -15.05 -2.66 7.55
N ALA A 368 -15.43 -1.55 8.19
CA ALA A 368 -14.83 -0.24 7.90
C ALA A 368 -13.35 -0.17 8.31
N ARG A 369 -12.93 -0.97 9.31
CA ARG A 369 -11.53 -1.11 9.70
C ARG A 369 -10.75 -1.98 8.71
N ILE A 370 -11.34 -3.09 8.25
CA ILE A 370 -10.73 -3.95 7.23
C ILE A 370 -10.40 -3.11 5.99
N PHE A 371 -11.38 -2.39 5.45
CA PHE A 371 -11.26 -1.58 4.24
C PHE A 371 -10.98 -0.10 4.52
N ASN A 372 -10.14 0.17 5.53
CA ASN A 372 -9.75 1.54 5.83
C ASN A 372 -8.84 2.10 4.74
N TYR A 373 -9.38 3.02 3.92
CA TYR A 373 -8.68 3.56 2.76
C TYR A 373 -7.29 4.12 3.07
N ARG A 374 -7.18 4.88 4.15
CA ARG A 374 -5.91 5.50 4.56
C ARG A 374 -4.86 4.47 4.96
N LEU A 375 -5.27 3.41 5.67
CA LEU A 375 -4.35 2.44 6.29
C LEU A 375 -4.14 1.19 5.44
N THR A 376 -5.21 0.57 4.99
CA THR A 376 -5.15 -0.69 4.25
C THR A 376 -4.67 -0.46 2.82
N TYR A 377 -5.25 0.53 2.13
CA TYR A 377 -4.93 0.86 0.73
C TYR A 377 -3.68 1.75 0.64
N GLN A 378 -3.76 2.99 1.11
CA GLN A 378 -2.72 3.99 0.84
C GLN A 378 -1.45 3.79 1.65
N LYS A 379 -1.55 3.49 2.98
CA LYS A 379 -0.36 3.15 3.77
C LYS A 379 0.22 1.82 3.32
N GLY A 380 -0.63 0.83 2.95
CA GLY A 380 -0.19 -0.42 2.34
C GLY A 380 0.64 -0.19 1.08
N ALA A 381 0.14 0.62 0.14
CA ALA A 381 0.85 0.94 -1.09
C ALA A 381 2.17 1.68 -0.85
N ILE A 382 2.21 2.63 0.10
CA ILE A 382 3.45 3.38 0.37
C ILE A 382 4.49 2.52 1.11
N ILE A 383 4.09 1.50 1.89
CA ILE A 383 5.01 0.50 2.46
C ILE A 383 5.72 -0.26 1.34
N LEU A 384 5.00 -0.68 0.30
CA LEU A 384 5.60 -1.34 -0.88
C LEU A 384 6.55 -0.39 -1.62
N HIS A 385 6.19 0.88 -1.74
CA HIS A 385 7.05 1.89 -2.34
C HIS A 385 8.36 2.09 -1.56
N MET A 386 8.30 2.11 -0.22
CA MET A 386 9.48 2.16 0.64
C MET A 386 10.33 0.89 0.55
N LEU A 387 9.72 -0.30 0.47
CA LEU A 387 10.44 -1.56 0.22
C LEU A 387 11.18 -1.54 -1.12
N ARG A 388 10.57 -0.98 -2.16
CA ARG A 388 11.22 -0.80 -3.46
C ARG A 388 12.43 0.13 -3.36
N TRP A 389 12.39 1.19 -2.55
CA TRP A 389 13.56 2.03 -2.24
C TRP A 389 14.66 1.25 -1.52
N ILE A 390 14.29 0.40 -0.57
CA ILE A 390 15.24 -0.40 0.21
C ILE A 390 15.99 -1.39 -0.68
N LEU A 391 15.27 -2.12 -1.54
CA LEU A 391 15.83 -3.20 -2.36
C LEU A 391 16.37 -2.72 -3.73
N GLY A 392 15.80 -1.65 -4.27
CA GLY A 392 15.94 -1.29 -5.67
C GLY A 392 15.00 -2.09 -6.57
N ASP A 393 14.76 -1.59 -7.78
CA ASP A 393 13.75 -2.12 -8.71
C ASP A 393 13.94 -3.61 -9.02
N ASP A 394 15.14 -4.01 -9.39
CA ASP A 394 15.43 -5.39 -9.82
C ASP A 394 15.10 -6.41 -8.73
N GLN A 395 15.56 -6.16 -7.51
CA GLN A 395 15.32 -7.08 -6.38
C GLN A 395 13.89 -7.02 -5.89
N PHE A 396 13.26 -5.85 -5.88
CA PHE A 396 11.86 -5.69 -5.49
C PHE A 396 10.93 -6.51 -6.39
N PHE A 397 10.97 -6.31 -7.70
CA PHE A 397 10.12 -7.07 -8.62
C PHE A 397 10.50 -8.55 -8.70
N GLN A 398 11.78 -8.90 -8.51
CA GLN A 398 12.17 -10.31 -8.41
C GLN A 398 11.57 -10.98 -7.17
N ALA A 399 11.55 -10.30 -6.02
CA ALA A 399 10.93 -10.82 -4.80
C ALA A 399 9.43 -11.03 -4.97
N LEU A 400 8.73 -10.11 -5.65
CA LEU A 400 7.31 -10.26 -5.97
C LEU A 400 7.04 -11.45 -6.88
N ARG A 401 7.85 -11.63 -7.94
CA ARG A 401 7.72 -12.81 -8.81
C ARG A 401 7.95 -14.11 -8.04
N ASN A 402 8.96 -14.15 -7.16
CA ASN A 402 9.24 -15.31 -6.33
C ASN A 402 8.08 -15.61 -5.36
N TYR A 403 7.50 -14.57 -4.74
CA TYR A 403 6.34 -14.70 -3.86
C TYR A 403 5.12 -15.28 -4.60
N LEU A 404 4.82 -14.77 -5.79
CA LEU A 404 3.68 -15.22 -6.59
C LEU A 404 3.87 -16.63 -7.18
N GLU A 405 5.10 -17.08 -7.37
CA GLU A 405 5.43 -18.39 -7.95
C GLU A 405 5.83 -19.44 -6.89
N ASP A 406 5.87 -19.07 -5.60
CA ASP A 406 6.14 -20.03 -4.53
C ASP A 406 5.04 -21.11 -4.52
N PRO A 407 5.38 -22.40 -4.69
CA PRO A 407 4.39 -23.48 -4.74
C PRO A 407 3.58 -23.67 -3.45
N HIS A 408 4.01 -23.08 -2.32
CA HIS A 408 3.26 -23.08 -1.07
C HIS A 408 2.24 -21.94 -0.98
N LEU A 409 2.40 -20.89 -1.80
CA LEU A 409 1.54 -19.70 -1.79
C LEU A 409 0.69 -19.57 -3.05
N ALA A 410 1.22 -19.96 -4.19
CA ALA A 410 0.55 -19.83 -5.50
C ALA A 410 -0.78 -20.58 -5.52
N TYR A 411 -1.85 -19.86 -5.86
CA TYR A 411 -3.25 -20.31 -5.81
C TYR A 411 -3.73 -20.71 -4.40
N GLY A 412 -2.99 -20.31 -3.38
CA GLY A 412 -3.28 -20.49 -1.97
C GLY A 412 -3.45 -19.14 -1.26
N TYR A 413 -2.82 -19.04 -0.11
CA TYR A 413 -2.92 -17.87 0.77
C TYR A 413 -1.56 -17.53 1.38
N ALA A 414 -1.42 -16.29 1.84
CA ALA A 414 -0.19 -15.83 2.47
C ALA A 414 -0.45 -14.88 3.66
N THR A 415 0.52 -14.84 4.57
CA THR A 415 0.63 -13.84 5.62
C THR A 415 1.65 -12.76 5.24
N THR A 416 1.65 -11.64 5.96
CA THR A 416 2.71 -10.62 5.83
C THR A 416 4.11 -11.20 6.08
N THR A 417 4.23 -12.21 6.95
CA THR A 417 5.51 -12.88 7.23
C THR A 417 6.04 -13.64 6.01
N ASP A 418 5.17 -14.28 5.23
CA ASP A 418 5.55 -14.97 4.00
C ASP A 418 6.12 -13.97 2.98
N LEU A 419 5.44 -12.84 2.79
CA LEU A 419 5.94 -11.76 1.93
C LEU A 419 7.30 -11.23 2.41
N GLN A 420 7.44 -10.95 3.71
CA GLN A 420 8.70 -10.50 4.32
C GLN A 420 9.85 -11.45 3.99
N GLN A 421 9.65 -12.77 4.14
CA GLN A 421 10.68 -13.77 3.85
C GLN A 421 11.16 -13.72 2.39
N HIS A 422 10.27 -13.49 1.43
CA HIS A 422 10.65 -13.35 0.02
C HIS A 422 11.52 -12.12 -0.21
N PHE A 423 11.17 -10.97 0.40
CA PHE A 423 11.98 -9.76 0.32
C PHE A 423 13.34 -9.92 1.01
N GLU A 424 13.39 -10.52 2.20
CA GLU A 424 14.63 -10.80 2.94
C GLU A 424 15.54 -11.75 2.15
N THR A 425 14.96 -12.78 1.53
CA THR A 425 15.72 -13.79 0.77
C THR A 425 16.37 -13.18 -0.48
N VAL A 426 15.63 -12.36 -1.23
CA VAL A 426 16.14 -11.74 -2.46
C VAL A 426 17.09 -10.58 -2.13
N GLY A 427 16.74 -9.75 -1.14
CA GLY A 427 17.54 -8.59 -0.73
C GLY A 427 18.80 -8.93 0.06
N GLY A 428 18.85 -10.11 0.69
CA GLY A 428 19.93 -10.50 1.61
C GLY A 428 20.00 -9.61 2.86
N ILE A 429 18.86 -9.08 3.31
CA ILE A 429 18.72 -8.11 4.41
C ILE A 429 17.67 -8.57 5.43
N ASP A 430 17.77 -8.12 6.67
CA ASP A 430 16.72 -8.31 7.70
C ASP A 430 15.72 -7.14 7.61
N LEU A 431 14.42 -7.46 7.51
CA LEU A 431 13.33 -6.50 7.41
C LEU A 431 12.39 -6.53 8.62
N LYS A 432 12.74 -7.27 9.69
CA LYS A 432 11.87 -7.40 10.87
C LYS A 432 11.55 -6.06 11.52
N GLU A 433 12.56 -5.20 11.69
CA GLU A 433 12.36 -3.85 12.23
C GLU A 433 11.49 -3.02 11.30
N PHE A 434 11.73 -3.06 9.99
CA PHE A 434 10.90 -2.36 9.00
C PHE A 434 9.41 -2.74 9.13
N PHE A 435 9.09 -4.03 9.18
CA PHE A 435 7.69 -4.47 9.31
C PHE A 435 7.12 -4.17 10.70
N ALA A 436 7.94 -4.24 11.77
CA ALA A 436 7.53 -3.86 13.12
C ALA A 436 7.11 -2.39 13.18
N ASP A 437 7.86 -1.49 12.54
CA ASP A 437 7.60 -0.06 12.53
C ASP A 437 6.48 0.36 11.58
N TRP A 438 6.51 -0.14 10.34
CA TRP A 438 5.67 0.39 9.28
C TRP A 438 4.36 -0.37 9.08
N TYR A 439 4.35 -1.69 9.28
CA TYR A 439 3.17 -2.52 9.14
C TYR A 439 2.39 -2.66 10.45
N TYR A 440 3.03 -3.14 11.52
CA TYR A 440 2.42 -3.27 12.83
C TYR A 440 2.37 -1.94 13.59
N GLY A 441 3.37 -1.11 13.40
CA GLY A 441 3.52 0.17 14.06
C GLY A 441 2.56 1.25 13.55
N GLN A 442 2.33 2.24 14.42
CA GLN A 442 1.46 3.37 14.16
C GLN A 442 2.27 4.65 13.98
N GLY A 443 1.82 5.48 13.05
CA GLY A 443 2.41 6.79 12.83
C GLY A 443 3.40 6.86 11.70
N TYR A 444 4.20 7.91 11.72
CA TYR A 444 5.21 8.28 10.73
C TYR A 444 6.23 9.25 11.35
N PRO A 445 7.45 9.35 10.78
CA PRO A 445 8.48 10.28 11.24
C PRO A 445 8.34 11.69 10.65
N SER A 446 8.93 12.65 11.36
CA SER A 446 9.30 13.98 10.88
C SER A 446 10.80 14.17 11.07
N TYR A 447 11.50 14.64 10.05
CA TYR A 447 12.96 14.79 10.07
C TYR A 447 13.37 16.24 10.17
N THR A 448 14.35 16.54 11.06
CA THR A 448 15.10 17.77 11.06
C THR A 448 16.54 17.47 10.64
N ILE A 449 16.90 17.90 9.44
CA ILE A 449 18.19 17.62 8.81
C ILE A 449 19.03 18.88 8.86
N ARG A 450 20.17 18.82 9.57
CA ARG A 450 21.14 19.93 9.64
C ARG A 450 22.41 19.55 8.93
N PHE A 451 22.94 20.45 8.12
CA PHE A 451 24.17 20.19 7.41
C PHE A 451 25.16 21.35 7.46
N SER A 452 26.45 21.03 7.39
CA SER A 452 27.53 21.98 7.17
C SER A 452 28.40 21.55 6.00
N THR A 453 28.80 22.50 5.18
CA THR A 453 29.61 22.27 3.98
C THR A 453 31.08 22.57 4.23
N HIS A 454 31.96 21.73 3.70
CA HIS A 454 33.42 21.89 3.71
C HIS A 454 33.94 21.79 2.27
N THR A 455 35.24 22.03 2.08
CA THR A 455 35.87 21.80 0.77
C THR A 455 35.86 20.31 0.49
N ASN A 456 35.08 19.88 -0.50
CA ASN A 456 34.91 18.46 -0.91
C ASN A 456 34.42 17.53 0.19
N ALA A 457 33.62 18.02 1.13
CA ALA A 457 33.00 17.22 2.16
C ALA A 457 31.72 17.87 2.70
N ILE A 458 30.86 17.09 3.30
CA ILE A 458 29.64 17.53 3.98
C ILE A 458 29.45 16.76 5.28
N THR A 459 28.99 17.45 6.31
CA THR A 459 28.53 16.83 7.55
C THR A 459 27.02 17.00 7.63
N ILE A 460 26.29 15.91 7.84
CA ILE A 460 24.82 15.88 7.92
C ILE A 460 24.42 15.27 9.27
N SER A 461 23.60 15.97 10.04
CA SER A 461 23.01 15.47 11.29
C SER A 461 21.50 15.37 11.12
N ILE A 462 20.91 14.25 11.53
CA ILE A 462 19.50 13.94 11.32
C ILE A 462 18.83 13.63 12.65
N GLU A 463 17.87 14.47 13.03
CA GLU A 463 16.97 14.22 14.17
C GLU A 463 15.62 13.73 13.64
N GLN A 464 15.00 12.83 14.37
CA GLN A 464 13.68 12.30 14.07
C GLN A 464 12.74 12.47 15.26
N VAL A 465 11.48 12.84 14.96
CA VAL A 465 10.37 12.84 15.91
C VAL A 465 9.23 12.02 15.30
N THR A 466 8.63 11.14 16.09
CA THR A 466 7.51 10.28 15.66
C THR A 466 6.17 10.97 15.90
N SER A 467 5.19 10.73 15.03
CA SER A 467 3.83 11.28 15.15
C SER A 467 2.98 10.57 16.21
N HIS A 468 3.35 9.35 16.60
CA HIS A 468 2.63 8.51 17.56
C HIS A 468 3.62 7.77 18.48
N ASN A 469 3.24 7.50 19.74
CA ASN A 469 4.11 6.89 20.75
C ASN A 469 4.18 5.35 20.70
N ASN A 470 3.59 4.73 19.68
CA ASN A 470 3.65 3.28 19.48
C ASN A 470 5.00 2.85 18.88
N VAL A 471 5.63 3.72 18.09
CA VAL A 471 6.96 3.53 17.51
C VAL A 471 7.86 4.65 18.04
N ASP A 472 8.95 4.28 18.69
CA ASP A 472 9.91 5.24 19.24
C ASP A 472 10.81 5.85 18.16
N PHE A 473 11.13 5.07 17.12
CA PHE A 473 11.99 5.47 16.02
C PHE A 473 11.69 4.63 14.78
N PHE A 474 11.62 5.25 13.61
CA PHE A 474 11.46 4.59 12.31
C PHE A 474 12.82 4.43 11.64
N GLU A 475 13.39 3.23 11.66
CA GLU A 475 14.65 2.95 11.00
C GLU A 475 14.47 2.90 9.49
N MET A 476 15.25 3.71 8.74
CA MET A 476 15.11 3.81 7.29
C MET A 476 16.36 4.36 6.62
N PRO A 477 16.80 3.83 5.48
CA PRO A 477 17.79 4.49 4.64
C PRO A 477 17.18 5.73 4.00
N LEU A 478 17.75 6.91 4.28
CA LEU A 478 17.20 8.18 3.84
C LEU A 478 17.87 8.67 2.55
N PRO A 479 17.11 9.05 1.51
CA PRO A 479 17.65 9.63 0.29
C PRO A 479 17.94 11.13 0.49
N ILE A 480 19.19 11.52 0.37
CA ILE A 480 19.63 12.92 0.45
C ILE A 480 20.41 13.30 -0.81
N ARG A 481 19.88 14.20 -1.59
CA ARG A 481 20.58 14.77 -2.74
C ARG A 481 21.48 15.90 -2.28
N VAL A 482 22.78 15.77 -2.54
CA VAL A 482 23.78 16.82 -2.26
C VAL A 482 24.12 17.52 -3.57
N MET A 483 23.99 18.84 -3.58
CA MET A 483 24.19 19.67 -4.78
C MET A 483 25.42 20.58 -4.64
N GLY A 484 26.22 20.67 -5.71
CA GLY A 484 27.27 21.64 -5.93
C GLY A 484 26.90 22.62 -7.06
N GLN A 485 27.88 23.34 -7.61
CA GLN A 485 27.61 24.31 -8.69
C GLN A 485 27.17 23.66 -10.01
N MET A 486 27.73 22.52 -10.39
CA MET A 486 27.46 21.84 -11.66
C MET A 486 27.38 20.31 -11.50
N GLN A 487 27.38 19.81 -10.29
CA GLN A 487 27.40 18.40 -9.95
C GLN A 487 26.44 18.18 -8.79
N ASP A 488 25.84 16.99 -8.75
CA ASP A 488 25.05 16.51 -7.64
C ASP A 488 25.23 14.99 -7.47
N THR A 489 24.93 14.51 -6.29
CA THR A 489 24.90 13.08 -5.97
C THR A 489 23.73 12.77 -5.05
N LEU A 490 23.12 11.61 -5.23
CA LEU A 490 22.11 11.08 -4.31
C LEU A 490 22.81 10.15 -3.31
N LEU A 491 22.76 10.51 -2.05
CA LEU A 491 23.27 9.70 -0.95
C LEU A 491 22.12 8.84 -0.40
N ARG A 492 22.46 7.64 0.04
CA ARG A 492 21.61 6.77 0.83
C ARG A 492 22.22 6.64 2.23
N LEU A 493 21.57 7.25 3.22
CA LEU A 493 22.09 7.31 4.59
C LEU A 493 21.28 6.39 5.50
N ASP A 494 21.91 5.33 6.01
CA ASP A 494 21.24 4.38 6.92
C ASP A 494 21.03 5.06 8.29
N HIS A 495 19.81 5.55 8.52
CA HIS A 495 19.43 6.29 9.71
C HIS A 495 18.82 5.34 10.76
N THR A 496 19.60 5.07 11.81
CA THR A 496 19.31 4.04 12.82
C THR A 496 19.06 4.60 14.22
N PHE A 497 19.27 5.90 14.45
CA PHE A 497 18.88 6.58 15.69
C PHE A 497 18.80 8.09 15.50
N SER A 498 17.96 8.75 16.27
CA SER A 498 17.78 10.21 16.24
C SER A 498 19.04 10.94 16.73
N GLY A 499 19.46 11.97 15.99
CA GLY A 499 20.71 12.71 16.23
C GLY A 499 21.94 12.12 15.58
N GLN A 500 21.80 11.08 14.73
CA GLN A 500 22.91 10.48 14.00
C GLN A 500 23.58 11.50 13.06
N THR A 501 24.91 11.45 13.02
CA THR A 501 25.73 12.36 12.19
C THR A 501 26.54 11.56 11.18
N PHE A 502 26.56 12.03 9.94
CA PHE A 502 27.29 11.46 8.81
C PHE A 502 28.33 12.45 8.32
N GLU A 503 29.57 12.01 8.18
CA GLU A 503 30.65 12.76 7.54
C GLU A 503 30.97 12.11 6.19
N ILE A 504 30.84 12.87 5.10
CA ILE A 504 30.88 12.33 3.75
C ILE A 504 31.86 13.14 2.91
N ASP A 505 32.85 12.45 2.37
CA ASP A 505 33.76 12.99 1.37
C ASP A 505 33.11 13.03 -0.01
N LEU A 506 33.30 14.09 -0.74
CA LEU A 506 32.74 14.33 -2.08
C LEU A 506 33.87 14.69 -3.05
N ASP A 507 33.66 14.48 -4.33
CA ASP A 507 34.54 14.88 -5.40
C ASP A 507 34.29 16.33 -5.87
N PHE A 508 33.34 17.03 -5.24
CA PHE A 508 32.97 18.41 -5.49
C PHE A 508 32.69 19.17 -4.18
N THR A 509 32.69 20.50 -4.25
CA THR A 509 32.33 21.35 -3.10
C THR A 509 30.81 21.48 -3.03
N PRO A 510 30.15 20.96 -1.96
CA PRO A 510 28.72 21.03 -1.79
C PRO A 510 28.23 22.44 -1.45
N SER A 511 27.03 22.81 -1.89
CA SER A 511 26.39 24.09 -1.62
C SER A 511 25.05 23.98 -0.91
N SER A 512 24.29 22.92 -1.17
CA SER A 512 22.95 22.66 -0.60
C SER A 512 22.63 21.18 -0.61
N ILE A 513 21.57 20.81 0.12
CA ILE A 513 21.00 19.47 0.09
C ILE A 513 19.48 19.53 -0.11
N GLU A 514 18.93 18.44 -0.61
CA GLU A 514 17.49 18.20 -0.72
C GLU A 514 17.17 16.83 -0.08
N PHE A 515 16.18 16.80 0.80
CA PHE A 515 15.70 15.58 1.41
C PHE A 515 14.61 14.95 0.54
N ASP A 516 14.76 13.67 0.27
CA ASP A 516 13.81 12.82 -0.45
C ASP A 516 13.23 13.46 -1.72
N PRO A 517 14.07 13.80 -2.70
CA PRO A 517 13.63 14.48 -3.92
C PRO A 517 12.65 13.67 -4.76
N GLN A 518 12.64 12.34 -4.59
CA GLN A 518 11.80 11.41 -5.35
C GLN A 518 10.59 10.90 -4.57
N ARG A 519 10.36 11.35 -3.32
CA ARG A 519 9.25 10.93 -2.45
C ARG A 519 9.23 9.42 -2.19
N TRP A 520 10.33 8.89 -1.69
CA TRP A 520 10.43 7.49 -1.28
C TRP A 520 9.91 7.22 0.13
N ILE A 521 10.00 8.21 1.04
CA ILE A 521 9.84 8.00 2.48
C ILE A 521 8.53 8.61 2.97
N LEU A 522 7.66 7.80 3.56
CA LEU A 522 6.48 8.28 4.27
C LEU A 522 6.90 9.15 5.45
N SER A 523 6.75 10.45 5.32
CA SER A 523 7.13 11.41 6.35
C SER A 523 6.38 12.72 6.19
N ARG A 524 6.37 13.57 7.23
CA ARG A 524 5.71 14.89 7.17
C ARG A 524 6.48 15.92 7.98
N SER A 525 6.32 17.20 7.64
CA SER A 525 6.91 18.34 8.35
C SER A 525 8.44 18.27 8.46
N ASN A 526 9.08 17.82 7.39
CA ASN A 526 10.54 17.75 7.31
C ASN A 526 11.15 19.15 7.15
N SER A 527 12.31 19.38 7.76
CA SER A 527 13.08 20.61 7.60
C SER A 527 14.54 20.33 7.26
N VAL A 528 15.13 21.21 6.44
CA VAL A 528 16.54 21.18 6.07
C VAL A 528 17.16 22.53 6.43
N GLU A 529 18.19 22.50 7.28
CA GLU A 529 18.84 23.68 7.82
C GLU A 529 20.36 23.64 7.58
N GLN A 530 20.91 24.68 6.97
CA GLN A 530 22.35 24.80 6.87
C GLN A 530 22.94 25.36 8.16
N ILE A 531 23.84 24.63 8.79
CA ILE A 531 24.61 25.11 9.92
C ILE A 531 25.88 25.80 9.36
N VAL A 532 25.98 27.09 9.59
CA VAL A 532 27.23 27.78 9.33
C VAL A 532 28.18 27.45 10.48
N THR A 533 29.18 26.58 10.23
CA THR A 533 30.15 26.23 11.27
C THR A 533 31.01 27.45 11.61
N HIS A 534 30.99 27.87 12.86
CA HIS A 534 31.67 29.07 13.35
C HIS A 534 33.17 29.10 13.12
N THR A 535 33.81 27.98 12.80
CA THR A 535 35.23 27.89 12.46
C THR A 535 35.56 28.62 11.16
N GLN A 536 34.69 28.61 10.16
CA GLN A 536 34.89 29.38 8.92
C GLN A 536 34.63 30.86 9.13
N ASP A 537 33.64 31.22 9.96
CA ASP A 537 33.39 32.62 10.31
C ASP A 537 34.54 33.20 11.15
N LEU A 538 35.10 32.41 12.08
CA LEU A 538 36.23 32.85 12.89
C LEU A 538 37.45 33.21 12.02
N SER A 539 37.88 32.32 11.13
CA SER A 539 39.00 32.53 10.26
C SER A 539 38.79 33.69 9.27
N ARG A 540 37.57 33.87 8.80
CA ARG A 540 37.15 34.93 7.88
C ARG A 540 37.11 36.29 8.61
N VAL A 541 36.54 36.34 9.83
CA VAL A 541 36.52 37.55 10.65
C VAL A 541 37.93 37.88 11.12
N GLU A 542 38.72 36.91 11.59
CA GLU A 542 40.10 37.10 12.04
C GLU A 542 41.00 37.59 10.91
N SER A 543 40.90 37.06 9.71
CA SER A 543 41.69 37.49 8.56
C SER A 543 41.35 38.90 8.08
N ALA A 544 40.09 39.32 8.27
CA ALA A 544 39.62 40.66 7.88
C ALA A 544 39.91 41.76 8.90
N VAL A 545 40.55 41.42 10.05
CA VAL A 545 40.96 42.39 11.08
C VAL A 545 42.46 42.64 11.00
N LYS A 546 42.86 43.89 10.77
CA LYS A 546 44.24 44.33 10.76
C LYS A 546 44.53 45.28 11.91
N VAL A 547 45.69 45.13 12.56
CA VAL A 547 46.19 46.03 13.61
C VAL A 547 47.45 46.70 13.11
N VAL A 548 47.42 48.01 12.99
CA VAL A 548 48.55 48.79 12.41
C VAL A 548 48.75 50.12 13.14
N PRO A 549 49.97 50.58 13.25
CA PRO A 549 51.21 49.85 13.02
C PRO A 549 51.47 48.81 14.10
N ASN A 550 52.26 47.80 13.78
CA ASN A 550 52.76 46.83 14.74
C ASN A 550 54.17 46.46 14.37
N PRO A 551 55.22 46.89 15.12
CA PRO A 551 55.16 47.61 16.40
C PRO A 551 54.63 49.06 16.34
N ALA A 552 54.03 49.51 17.46
CA ALA A 552 53.45 50.84 17.61
C ALA A 552 54.21 51.67 18.67
N LYS A 553 54.13 52.99 18.54
CA LYS A 553 54.77 53.92 19.47
C LYS A 553 53.79 54.86 20.15
N ASP A 554 52.87 55.45 19.39
CA ASP A 554 51.96 56.47 19.88
C ASP A 554 50.49 56.03 19.73
N ILE A 555 50.11 55.42 18.59
CA ILE A 555 48.76 55.08 18.24
C ILE A 555 48.69 53.69 17.56
N ILE A 556 47.79 52.86 17.94
CA ILE A 556 47.39 51.70 17.18
C ILE A 556 46.01 51.91 16.54
N GLN A 557 45.83 51.33 15.36
CA GLN A 557 44.54 51.33 14.65
C GLN A 557 44.14 49.90 14.35
N ILE A 558 42.93 49.56 14.69
CA ILE A 558 42.26 48.33 14.33
C ILE A 558 41.38 48.63 13.11
N LEU A 559 41.66 48.01 12.00
CA LEU A 559 40.99 48.20 10.73
C LEU A 559 40.23 46.95 10.36
N PHE A 560 38.98 47.12 9.98
CA PHE A 560 38.11 46.04 9.46
C PHE A 560 37.97 46.18 7.95
N GLU A 561 38.35 45.16 7.19
CA GLU A 561 38.36 45.21 5.71
C GLU A 561 36.98 45.30 5.10
N ASN A 562 35.95 44.73 5.76
CA ASN A 562 34.57 44.75 5.28
C ASN A 562 33.54 45.04 6.40
N ALA A 563 32.31 45.36 5.99
CA ALA A 563 31.24 45.74 6.92
C ALA A 563 30.77 44.59 7.82
N GLU A 564 30.88 43.35 7.35
CA GLU A 564 30.44 42.16 8.08
C GLU A 564 31.38 41.89 9.27
N SER A 565 32.70 42.04 9.09
CA SER A 565 33.67 41.74 10.13
C SER A 565 33.54 42.67 11.34
N PHE A 566 33.30 43.99 11.19
CA PHE A 566 33.13 44.85 12.36
C PHE A 566 31.75 44.71 13.03
N LYS A 567 30.71 44.35 12.27
CA LYS A 567 29.38 44.07 12.84
C LYS A 567 29.36 42.77 13.64
N ALA A 568 30.20 41.80 13.31
CA ALA A 568 30.34 40.53 14.02
C ALA A 568 31.01 40.69 15.39
N ILE A 569 31.90 41.71 15.56
CA ILE A 569 32.63 41.95 16.82
C ILE A 569 31.75 42.69 17.83
N ARG A 570 31.59 42.13 19.02
CA ARG A 570 30.78 42.67 20.12
C ARG A 570 31.56 43.50 21.13
N SER A 571 32.86 43.19 21.33
CA SER A 571 33.75 43.98 22.14
C SER A 571 35.21 43.72 21.79
N ILE A 572 36.05 44.72 22.01
CA ILE A 572 37.50 44.64 21.90
C ILE A 572 38.08 44.93 23.28
N ALA A 573 39.00 44.09 23.75
CA ALA A 573 39.72 44.28 24.98
C ALA A 573 41.21 44.19 24.74
N ILE A 574 42.01 45.12 25.27
CA ILE A 574 43.44 45.06 25.23
C ILE A 574 43.94 44.65 26.60
N MET A 575 44.87 43.69 26.66
CA MET A 575 45.37 43.14 27.89
C MET A 575 46.90 42.95 27.84
N ASP A 576 47.51 42.98 29.01
CA ASP A 576 48.92 42.58 29.16
C ASP A 576 49.08 41.05 29.11
N LEU A 577 50.29 40.54 29.05
CA LEU A 577 50.58 39.10 29.00
C LEU A 577 50.14 38.35 30.28
N ASN A 578 49.81 39.04 31.38
CA ASN A 578 49.27 38.43 32.60
C ASN A 578 47.74 38.37 32.59
N GLY A 579 47.08 38.80 31.47
CA GLY A 579 45.64 38.81 31.29
C GLY A 579 44.94 40.00 31.95
N LYS A 580 45.66 41.01 32.49
CA LYS A 580 45.07 42.22 33.03
C LYS A 580 44.56 43.10 31.91
N VAL A 581 43.26 43.39 31.88
CA VAL A 581 42.62 44.27 30.89
C VAL A 581 43.08 45.73 31.14
N ILE A 582 43.64 46.34 30.14
CA ILE A 582 44.14 47.73 30.11
C ILE A 582 43.05 48.66 29.59
N ASP A 583 42.37 48.24 28.53
CA ASP A 583 41.25 48.97 27.95
C ASP A 583 40.22 48.03 27.31
N ARG A 584 38.95 48.48 27.21
CA ARG A 584 37.88 47.73 26.62
C ARG A 584 36.87 48.67 25.93
N THR A 585 36.47 48.35 24.69
CA THR A 585 35.38 49.06 24.03
C THR A 585 34.32 48.10 23.51
N LYS A 586 33.08 48.57 23.47
CA LYS A 586 31.95 47.95 22.78
C LYS A 586 31.48 48.81 21.60
N ASP A 587 32.07 49.99 21.44
CA ASP A 587 31.78 50.89 20.34
C ASP A 587 32.71 50.55 19.16
N ILE A 588 32.18 49.67 18.29
CA ILE A 588 32.95 49.07 17.20
C ILE A 588 32.55 49.74 15.89
N HIS A 589 33.52 50.37 15.27
CA HIS A 589 33.41 51.01 13.95
C HIS A 589 34.40 50.39 12.98
N ARG A 590 34.28 50.72 11.69
CA ARG A 590 35.18 50.22 10.65
C ARG A 590 36.68 50.51 10.94
N LYS A 591 36.92 51.46 11.82
CA LYS A 591 38.26 51.80 12.34
C LYS A 591 38.12 52.17 13.81
N VAL A 592 38.88 51.53 14.66
CA VAL A 592 39.01 51.84 16.10
C VAL A 592 40.46 52.22 16.36
N SER A 593 40.69 53.30 17.14
CA SER A 593 42.03 53.80 17.42
C SER A 593 42.27 53.90 18.93
N TYR A 594 43.45 53.52 19.38
CA TYR A 594 43.89 53.63 20.76
C TYR A 594 45.18 54.44 20.85
N ASP A 595 45.27 55.42 21.77
CA ASP A 595 46.48 56.10 22.15
C ASP A 595 47.25 55.18 23.12
N VAL A 596 48.45 54.77 22.70
CA VAL A 596 49.33 53.86 23.44
C VAL A 596 50.62 54.54 23.89
N SER A 597 50.75 55.88 23.72
CA SER A 597 51.95 56.66 24.02
C SER A 597 52.35 56.62 25.50
N SER A 598 51.38 56.36 26.40
CA SER A 598 51.61 56.25 27.87
C SER A 598 51.82 54.81 28.34
N TRP A 599 51.75 53.81 27.45
CA TRP A 599 51.86 52.39 27.82
C TRP A 599 53.37 51.99 27.94
N PRO A 600 53.72 51.15 28.92
CA PRO A 600 55.05 50.56 28.98
C PRO A 600 55.37 49.79 27.71
N SER A 601 56.66 49.91 27.27
CA SER A 601 57.13 49.09 26.17
C SER A 601 57.03 47.62 26.49
N GLY A 602 56.49 46.87 25.57
CA GLY A 602 56.21 45.43 25.80
C GLY A 602 55.23 44.84 24.79
N GLU A 603 54.91 43.57 25.00
CA GLU A 603 53.93 42.82 24.22
C GLU A 603 52.57 42.83 24.89
N TYR A 604 51.51 43.05 24.11
CA TYR A 604 50.13 43.09 24.55
C TYR A 604 49.28 42.23 23.63
N LEU A 605 48.11 41.77 24.12
CA LEU A 605 47.13 41.02 23.37
C LEU A 605 45.85 41.84 23.17
N ILE A 606 45.35 41.89 21.94
CA ILE A 606 44.05 42.44 21.62
C ILE A 606 43.10 41.25 21.47
N ALA A 607 42.11 41.12 22.38
CA ALA A 607 41.07 40.11 22.33
C ALA A 607 39.81 40.69 21.66
N PHE A 608 39.34 40.03 20.66
CA PHE A 608 38.10 40.33 19.93
C PHE A 608 37.05 39.34 20.33
N GLN A 609 35.99 39.81 20.99
CA GLN A 609 34.84 39.01 21.34
C GLN A 609 33.77 39.15 20.24
N TYR A 610 33.33 38.04 19.69
CA TYR A 610 32.19 38.01 18.79
C TYR A 610 31.10 37.05 19.33
N GLU A 611 30.00 36.85 18.60
CA GLU A 611 28.79 36.20 19.14
C GLU A 611 29.06 34.80 19.69
N TYR A 612 29.96 34.07 19.07
CA TYR A 612 30.14 32.63 19.32
C TYR A 612 31.58 32.25 19.76
N GLY A 613 32.41 33.22 20.12
CA GLY A 613 33.78 32.94 20.55
C GLY A 613 34.66 34.21 20.68
N HIS A 614 35.95 33.99 20.72
CA HIS A 614 36.93 35.07 20.73
C HIS A 614 38.21 34.65 20.00
N PHE A 615 38.94 35.63 19.46
CA PHE A 615 40.30 35.44 18.99
C PHE A 615 41.20 36.58 19.49
N THR A 616 42.50 36.39 19.44
CA THR A 616 43.46 37.38 19.90
C THR A 616 44.49 37.70 18.81
N LYS A 617 44.95 38.97 18.78
CA LYS A 617 46.09 39.40 17.97
C LYS A 617 47.16 40.05 18.86
N PRO A 618 48.45 39.65 18.75
CA PRO A 618 49.52 40.26 19.49
C PRO A 618 49.90 41.63 18.88
N ILE A 619 50.27 42.57 19.74
CA ILE A 619 50.86 43.87 19.37
C ILE A 619 52.09 44.15 20.21
N ILE A 620 53.04 44.86 19.65
CA ILE A 620 54.29 45.31 20.31
C ILE A 620 54.27 46.83 20.43
N ILE A 621 54.42 47.33 21.67
CA ILE A 621 54.57 48.76 21.99
C ILE A 621 56.07 49.06 22.22
N GLN A 622 56.61 50.14 21.56
CA GLN A 622 57.98 50.49 21.62
C GLN A 622 58.21 51.78 22.42
#